data_535b36b532599cbad26f16506f94207b
#
_entry.id   535b36b532599cbad26f16506f94207b
#
_cell.length_a   1.000
_cell.length_b   1.000
_cell.length_c   1.000
_cell.angle_alpha   90.00
_cell.angle_beta   90.00
_cell.angle_gamma   90.00
#
_symmetry.space_group_name_H-M   'P 1'
#
loop_
_entity.id
_entity.type
_entity.pdbx_description
1 polymer ?
#
loop_
_entity_poly.entity_id
_entity_poly.type
_entity_poly.pdbx_seq_one_letter_code
_entity_poly.pdbx_strand_id
1 'polypeptide(L)'
;EAVFHAISLARRNHVAVAFDLDYREDTWDTVEEASLYLSLAAEKADLVLGTRDEFDVMEHLLHTGNQDDAKSAAWLLEKGVSVVSIKKGKKGSHVFTKEGKTVGGIYPAQVLKTFGAGDSYSSAFLFGLLHNMELKDSLRYAAAASSITISGHSCSDSMPTLEQVEDYIAHHEYVLPDTP
;
A
#
# COMPACT_ATOMS: atom_id res chain seq x y z
N GLU A 1 -13.33 6.33 16.41
CA GLU A 1 -14.19 7.51 16.09
C GLU A 1 -13.44 8.55 15.27
N ALA A 2 -12.20 8.96 15.63
CA ALA A 2 -11.45 10.03 14.95
C ALA A 2 -11.26 9.76 13.44
N VAL A 3 -10.88 8.55 13.03
CA VAL A 3 -10.70 8.16 11.63
C VAL A 3 -11.99 8.36 10.84
N PHE A 4 -13.13 7.87 11.33
CA PHE A 4 -14.42 8.02 10.64
C PHE A 4 -14.89 9.47 10.55
N HIS A 5 -14.58 10.27 11.57
CA HIS A 5 -14.85 11.71 11.53
C HIS A 5 -13.99 12.40 10.46
N ALA A 6 -12.70 12.09 10.39
CA ALA A 6 -11.79 12.61 9.38
C ALA A 6 -12.23 12.22 7.95
N ILE A 7 -12.59 10.95 7.73
CA ILE A 7 -13.12 10.48 6.44
C ILE A 7 -14.41 11.24 6.08
N SER A 8 -15.33 11.41 7.03
CA SER A 8 -16.57 12.16 6.80
C SER A 8 -16.32 13.61 6.43
N LEU A 9 -15.35 14.25 7.10
CA LEU A 9 -14.96 15.63 6.81
C LEU A 9 -14.30 15.74 5.43
N ALA A 10 -13.38 14.83 5.08
CA ALA A 10 -12.75 14.79 3.76
C ALA A 10 -13.79 14.67 2.65
N ARG A 11 -14.72 13.71 2.77
CA ARG A 11 -15.78 13.51 1.77
C ARG A 11 -16.69 14.74 1.59
N ARG A 12 -17.06 15.42 2.69
CA ARG A 12 -17.86 16.66 2.60
C ARG A 12 -17.13 17.79 1.87
N ASN A 13 -15.80 17.77 1.90
CA ASN A 13 -14.97 18.79 1.25
C ASN A 13 -14.35 18.32 -0.07
N HIS A 14 -14.82 17.18 -0.61
CA HIS A 14 -14.30 16.60 -1.87
C HIS A 14 -12.80 16.34 -1.85
N VAL A 15 -12.27 15.96 -0.68
CA VAL A 15 -10.86 15.58 -0.51
C VAL A 15 -10.76 14.06 -0.59
N ALA A 16 -9.86 13.59 -1.46
CA ALA A 16 -9.59 12.16 -1.61
C ALA A 16 -8.98 11.58 -0.32
N VAL A 17 -9.37 10.35 0.00
CA VAL A 17 -8.91 9.61 1.18
C VAL A 17 -8.06 8.44 0.76
N ALA A 18 -6.77 8.46 1.09
CA ALA A 18 -5.91 7.29 1.04
C ALA A 18 -5.83 6.66 2.42
N PHE A 19 -6.12 5.37 2.50
CA PHE A 19 -6.13 4.60 3.74
C PHE A 19 -5.08 3.49 3.67
N ASP A 20 -4.00 3.62 4.44
CA ASP A 20 -3.05 2.53 4.69
C ASP A 20 -3.54 1.73 5.90
N LEU A 21 -3.64 0.42 5.76
CA LEU A 21 -4.19 -0.46 6.81
C LEU A 21 -3.35 -0.42 8.08
N ASP A 22 -2.03 -0.41 7.94
CA ASP A 22 -1.04 -0.27 9.02
C ASP A 22 -1.44 -0.99 10.32
N TYR A 23 -1.83 -2.27 10.22
CA TYR A 23 -2.25 -3.07 11.34
C TYR A 23 -1.11 -3.30 12.34
N ARG A 24 -1.39 -3.06 13.60
CA ARG A 24 -0.49 -3.33 14.73
C ARG A 24 -1.25 -4.17 15.76
N GLU A 25 -0.87 -5.44 15.89
CA GLU A 25 -1.55 -6.41 16.77
C GLU A 25 -1.74 -5.88 18.19
N ASP A 26 -0.69 -5.27 18.77
CA ASP A 26 -0.68 -4.76 20.14
C ASP A 26 -1.63 -3.56 20.39
N THR A 27 -2.25 -3.01 19.34
CA THR A 27 -3.15 -1.83 19.46
C THR A 27 -4.62 -2.18 19.43
N TRP A 28 -4.96 -3.45 19.27
CA TRP A 28 -6.33 -3.95 19.17
C TRP A 28 -6.61 -5.01 20.24
N ASP A 29 -7.82 -5.01 20.80
CA ASP A 29 -8.23 -6.01 21.78
C ASP A 29 -8.40 -7.39 21.14
N THR A 30 -8.92 -7.44 19.91
CA THR A 30 -9.11 -8.69 19.15
C THR A 30 -8.93 -8.45 17.64
N VAL A 31 -8.66 -9.53 16.90
CA VAL A 31 -8.59 -9.48 15.44
C VAL A 31 -9.96 -9.18 14.81
N GLU A 32 -11.04 -9.60 15.44
CA GLU A 32 -12.41 -9.32 15.01
C GLU A 32 -12.71 -7.82 15.10
N GLU A 33 -12.27 -7.17 16.18
CA GLU A 33 -12.40 -5.73 16.32
C GLU A 33 -11.60 -5.00 15.25
N ALA A 34 -10.33 -5.37 15.03
CA ALA A 34 -9.49 -4.82 13.98
C ALA A 34 -10.14 -5.00 12.60
N SER A 35 -10.61 -6.22 12.29
CA SER A 35 -11.31 -6.53 11.04
C SER A 35 -12.51 -5.62 10.81
N LEU A 36 -13.36 -5.45 11.83
CA LEU A 36 -14.55 -4.61 11.74
C LEU A 36 -14.20 -3.15 11.42
N TYR A 37 -13.27 -2.56 12.17
CA TYR A 37 -12.95 -1.14 12.00
C TYR A 37 -12.13 -0.87 10.73
N LEU A 38 -11.19 -1.76 10.38
CA LEU A 38 -10.39 -1.62 9.16
C LEU A 38 -11.26 -1.76 7.92
N SER A 39 -12.16 -2.74 7.87
CA SER A 39 -13.06 -2.93 6.73
C SER A 39 -14.03 -1.75 6.55
N LEU A 40 -14.63 -1.26 7.64
CA LEU A 40 -15.52 -0.11 7.61
C LEU A 40 -14.82 1.19 7.17
N ALA A 41 -13.54 1.37 7.50
CA ALA A 41 -12.76 2.51 7.06
C ALA A 41 -12.35 2.37 5.59
N ALA A 42 -11.87 1.18 5.21
CA ALA A 42 -11.45 0.88 3.84
C ALA A 42 -12.59 1.09 2.82
N GLU A 43 -13.82 0.65 3.11
CA GLU A 43 -14.99 0.88 2.26
C GLU A 43 -15.32 2.36 1.99
N LYS A 44 -14.77 3.26 2.79
CA LYS A 44 -15.02 4.71 2.69
C LYS A 44 -13.87 5.48 2.08
N ALA A 45 -12.76 4.83 1.81
CA ALA A 45 -11.58 5.43 1.19
C ALA A 45 -11.70 5.44 -0.34
N ASP A 46 -10.92 6.29 -0.97
CA ASP A 46 -10.74 6.31 -2.44
C ASP A 46 -9.57 5.41 -2.85
N LEU A 47 -8.58 5.28 -1.97
CA LEU A 47 -7.40 4.42 -2.10
C LEU A 47 -7.25 3.56 -0.85
N VAL A 48 -6.93 2.26 -1.01
CA VAL A 48 -6.59 1.37 0.09
C VAL A 48 -5.24 0.73 -0.18
N LEU A 49 -4.33 0.82 0.80
CA LEU A 49 -3.00 0.23 0.75
C LEU A 49 -2.79 -0.69 1.96
N GLY A 50 -2.02 -1.74 1.77
CA GLY A 50 -1.66 -2.63 2.87
C GLY A 50 -0.78 -3.77 2.38
N THR A 51 -0.23 -4.54 3.32
CA THR A 51 0.40 -5.83 3.04
C THR A 51 -0.67 -6.92 2.89
N ARG A 52 -0.31 -8.09 2.32
CA ARG A 52 -1.27 -9.21 2.28
C ARG A 52 -1.76 -9.60 3.68
N ASP A 53 -0.85 -9.63 4.66
CA ASP A 53 -1.20 -10.00 6.04
C ASP A 53 -2.19 -8.99 6.67
N GLU A 54 -2.05 -7.70 6.37
CA GLU A 54 -2.98 -6.65 6.82
C GLU A 54 -4.35 -6.78 6.15
N PHE A 55 -4.38 -7.15 4.87
CA PHE A 55 -5.63 -7.49 4.18
C PHE A 55 -6.29 -8.73 4.78
N ASP A 56 -5.53 -9.75 5.17
CA ASP A 56 -6.06 -10.95 5.84
C ASP A 56 -6.75 -10.59 7.16
N VAL A 57 -6.17 -9.66 7.93
CA VAL A 57 -6.80 -9.12 9.15
C VAL A 57 -8.05 -8.31 8.82
N MET A 58 -7.98 -7.39 7.87
CA MET A 58 -9.13 -6.58 7.47
C MET A 58 -10.31 -7.47 7.02
N GLU A 59 -10.03 -8.55 6.30
CA GLU A 59 -11.01 -9.48 5.75
C GLU A 59 -11.45 -10.61 6.70
N HIS A 60 -10.86 -10.68 7.88
CA HIS A 60 -11.03 -11.80 8.81
C HIS A 60 -12.52 -12.17 9.04
N LEU A 61 -13.40 -11.19 9.22
CA LEU A 61 -14.84 -11.41 9.40
C LEU A 61 -15.62 -11.56 8.10
N LEU A 62 -15.12 -11.01 6.99
CA LEU A 62 -15.86 -10.93 5.73
C LEU A 62 -15.52 -12.07 4.77
N HIS A 63 -14.24 -12.41 4.69
CA HIS A 63 -13.70 -13.38 3.73
C HIS A 63 -12.64 -14.25 4.42
N THR A 64 -13.03 -14.90 5.51
CA THR A 64 -12.13 -15.73 6.33
C THR A 64 -11.28 -16.68 5.47
N GLY A 65 -9.96 -16.60 5.62
CA GLY A 65 -9.00 -17.45 4.91
C GLY A 65 -8.82 -17.11 3.43
N ASN A 66 -9.32 -15.98 2.96
CA ASN A 66 -9.07 -15.53 1.59
C ASN A 66 -7.59 -15.20 1.40
N GLN A 67 -6.95 -15.78 0.38
CA GLN A 67 -5.57 -15.50 -0.02
C GLN A 67 -5.50 -14.96 -1.46
N ASP A 68 -6.65 -14.72 -2.09
CA ASP A 68 -6.73 -14.19 -3.45
C ASP A 68 -6.81 -12.66 -3.44
N ASP A 69 -5.71 -12.02 -3.85
CA ASP A 69 -5.62 -10.57 -3.96
C ASP A 69 -6.70 -9.97 -4.88
N ALA A 70 -7.07 -10.68 -5.95
CA ALA A 70 -8.09 -10.20 -6.88
C ALA A 70 -9.48 -10.19 -6.23
N LYS A 71 -9.78 -11.16 -5.37
CA LYS A 71 -11.03 -11.22 -4.61
C LYS A 71 -11.11 -10.08 -3.59
N SER A 72 -10.01 -9.82 -2.86
CA SER A 72 -9.91 -8.70 -1.92
C SER A 72 -10.15 -7.37 -2.63
N ALA A 73 -9.47 -7.17 -3.75
CA ALA A 73 -9.60 -5.95 -4.53
C ALA A 73 -11.00 -5.77 -5.13
N ALA A 74 -11.58 -6.83 -5.70
CA ALA A 74 -12.91 -6.78 -6.30
C ALA A 74 -13.96 -6.28 -5.30
N TRP A 75 -13.94 -6.81 -4.08
CA TRP A 75 -14.84 -6.37 -3.02
C TRP A 75 -14.72 -4.86 -2.72
N LEU A 76 -13.50 -4.31 -2.58
CA LEU A 76 -13.30 -2.89 -2.35
C LEU A 76 -13.68 -2.02 -3.55
N LEU A 77 -13.35 -2.46 -4.77
CA LEU A 77 -13.73 -1.76 -6.00
C LEU A 77 -15.25 -1.68 -6.19
N GLU A 78 -16.00 -2.74 -5.80
CA GLU A 78 -17.47 -2.74 -5.77
C GLU A 78 -18.04 -1.74 -4.75
N LYS A 79 -17.31 -1.46 -3.65
CA LYS A 79 -17.69 -0.44 -2.66
C LYS A 79 -17.37 0.99 -3.11
N GLY A 80 -16.66 1.15 -4.22
CA GLY A 80 -16.33 2.46 -4.80
C GLY A 80 -14.90 2.93 -4.56
N VAL A 81 -14.06 2.11 -3.93
CA VAL A 81 -12.60 2.35 -3.89
C VAL A 81 -12.08 2.37 -5.32
N SER A 82 -11.22 3.32 -5.64
CA SER A 82 -10.69 3.48 -7.00
C SER A 82 -9.38 2.71 -7.23
N VAL A 83 -8.56 2.59 -6.18
CA VAL A 83 -7.25 1.91 -6.25
C VAL A 83 -7.05 1.05 -5.00
N VAL A 84 -6.66 -0.20 -5.21
CA VAL A 84 -6.30 -1.14 -4.14
C VAL A 84 -4.87 -1.61 -4.36
N SER A 85 -3.95 -1.34 -3.42
CA SER A 85 -2.55 -1.74 -3.49
C SER A 85 -2.21 -2.76 -2.40
N ILE A 86 -1.87 -3.98 -2.81
CA ILE A 86 -1.50 -5.08 -1.91
C ILE A 86 0.00 -5.32 -2.01
N LYS A 87 0.73 -4.95 -0.97
CA LYS A 87 2.18 -5.10 -0.84
C LYS A 87 2.51 -6.55 -0.46
N LYS A 88 3.51 -7.16 -1.12
CA LYS A 88 3.88 -8.57 -0.96
C LYS A 88 5.36 -8.76 -0.61
N GLY A 89 6.00 -7.75 -0.07
CA GLY A 89 7.42 -7.74 0.30
C GLY A 89 8.31 -8.06 -0.91
N LYS A 90 9.13 -9.11 -0.80
CA LYS A 90 10.04 -9.55 -1.88
C LYS A 90 9.33 -10.01 -3.16
N LYS A 91 8.03 -10.23 -3.11
CA LYS A 91 7.20 -10.58 -4.27
C LYS A 91 6.58 -9.35 -4.93
N GLY A 92 7.06 -8.15 -4.63
CA GLY A 92 6.56 -6.91 -5.19
C GLY A 92 5.18 -6.49 -4.67
N SER A 93 4.30 -6.08 -5.56
CA SER A 93 2.95 -5.63 -5.21
C SER A 93 1.95 -5.91 -6.32
N HIS A 94 0.68 -6.03 -5.94
CA HIS A 94 -0.44 -6.07 -6.86
C HIS A 94 -1.30 -4.82 -6.68
N VAL A 95 -1.52 -4.08 -7.74
CA VAL A 95 -2.41 -2.92 -7.73
C VAL A 95 -3.58 -3.17 -8.66
N PHE A 96 -4.77 -2.94 -8.14
CA PHE A 96 -6.03 -3.15 -8.84
C PHE A 96 -6.78 -1.82 -8.98
N THR A 97 -7.32 -1.61 -10.14
CA THR A 97 -8.22 -0.52 -10.49
C THR A 97 -9.40 -1.09 -11.28
N LYS A 98 -10.34 -0.24 -11.71
CA LYS A 98 -11.41 -0.66 -12.60
C LYS A 98 -10.91 -1.08 -13.98
N GLU A 99 -9.74 -0.60 -14.40
CA GLU A 99 -9.10 -0.96 -15.66
C GLU A 99 -8.39 -2.32 -15.61
N GLY A 100 -8.16 -2.85 -14.41
CA GLY A 100 -7.55 -4.17 -14.22
C GLY A 100 -6.42 -4.19 -13.19
N LYS A 101 -5.58 -5.23 -13.28
CA LYS A 101 -4.45 -5.48 -12.39
C LYS A 101 -3.14 -5.01 -13.00
N THR A 102 -2.34 -4.29 -12.23
CA THR A 102 -0.93 -3.99 -12.53
C THR A 102 -0.04 -4.66 -11.48
N VAL A 103 1.03 -5.30 -11.93
CA VAL A 103 2.03 -5.94 -11.06
C VAL A 103 3.22 -5.00 -10.89
N GLY A 104 3.54 -4.68 -9.64
CA GLY A 104 4.73 -3.96 -9.25
C GLY A 104 5.86 -4.93 -8.89
N GLY A 105 7.07 -4.63 -9.35
CA GLY A 105 8.28 -5.38 -9.03
C GLY A 105 8.99 -4.85 -7.80
N ILE A 106 10.25 -5.21 -7.70
CA ILE A 106 11.17 -4.78 -6.64
C ILE A 106 12.50 -4.31 -7.23
N TYR A 107 13.22 -3.54 -6.46
CA TYR A 107 14.67 -3.39 -6.61
C TYR A 107 15.33 -4.26 -5.54
N PRO A 108 16.13 -5.28 -5.91
CA PRO A 108 16.87 -6.08 -4.93
C PRO A 108 17.79 -5.19 -4.09
N ALA A 109 17.69 -5.31 -2.78
CA ALA A 109 18.43 -4.46 -1.85
C ALA A 109 18.95 -5.26 -0.65
N GLN A 110 20.04 -4.78 -0.05
CA GLN A 110 20.51 -5.32 1.22
C GLN A 110 19.63 -4.80 2.35
N VAL A 111 18.85 -5.69 2.94
CA VAL A 111 17.92 -5.34 4.02
C VAL A 111 18.67 -5.21 5.33
N LEU A 112 18.74 -4.01 5.88
CA LEU A 112 19.24 -3.74 7.23
C LEU A 112 18.10 -3.67 8.24
N LYS A 113 16.97 -3.03 7.88
CA LYS A 113 15.75 -2.93 8.68
C LYS A 113 14.54 -2.92 7.75
N THR A 114 13.41 -3.40 8.25
CA THR A 114 12.14 -3.39 7.49
C THR A 114 11.20 -2.25 7.89
N PHE A 115 11.48 -1.57 9.01
CA PHE A 115 10.66 -0.45 9.48
C PHE A 115 10.67 0.72 8.50
N GLY A 116 9.50 1.29 8.24
CA GLY A 116 9.31 2.40 7.32
C GLY A 116 9.24 2.02 5.84
N ALA A 117 9.47 0.74 5.50
CA ALA A 117 9.37 0.27 4.12
C ALA A 117 7.98 0.50 3.52
N GLY A 118 6.93 0.21 4.29
CA GLY A 118 5.53 0.43 3.90
C GLY A 118 5.22 1.91 3.69
N ASP A 119 5.63 2.75 4.65
CA ASP A 119 5.40 4.21 4.58
C ASP A 119 6.13 4.84 3.39
N SER A 120 7.38 4.43 3.16
CA SER A 120 8.19 4.89 2.03
C SER A 120 7.56 4.46 0.69
N TYR A 121 7.12 3.20 0.59
CA TYR A 121 6.38 2.71 -0.56
C TYR A 121 5.09 3.52 -0.79
N SER A 122 4.27 3.65 0.24
CA SER A 122 2.97 4.33 0.15
C SER A 122 3.14 5.80 -0.21
N SER A 123 4.12 6.50 0.36
CA SER A 123 4.38 7.91 0.06
C SER A 123 4.83 8.12 -1.39
N ALA A 124 5.77 7.31 -1.90
CA ALA A 124 6.23 7.42 -3.27
C ALA A 124 5.16 6.98 -4.29
N PHE A 125 4.34 5.99 -3.95
CA PHE A 125 3.19 5.59 -4.77
C PHE A 125 2.17 6.72 -4.88
N LEU A 126 1.79 7.34 -3.75
CA LEU A 126 0.87 8.48 -3.72
C LEU A 126 1.46 9.70 -4.45
N PHE A 127 2.76 9.95 -4.31
CA PHE A 127 3.44 11.00 -5.08
C PHE A 127 3.23 10.79 -6.58
N GLY A 128 3.45 9.59 -7.09
CA GLY A 128 3.25 9.28 -8.51
C GLY A 128 1.82 9.53 -8.97
N LEU A 129 0.83 9.08 -8.19
CA LEU A 129 -0.59 9.31 -8.51
C LEU A 129 -0.95 10.80 -8.52
N LEU A 130 -0.48 11.58 -7.54
CA LEU A 130 -0.74 13.02 -7.44
C LEU A 130 -0.08 13.81 -8.58
N HIS A 131 0.99 13.28 -9.18
CA HIS A 131 1.68 13.88 -10.32
C HIS A 131 1.23 13.30 -11.68
N ASN A 132 0.14 12.51 -11.68
CA ASN A 132 -0.43 11.87 -12.88
C ASN A 132 0.59 11.00 -13.64
N MET A 133 1.50 10.36 -12.93
CA MET A 133 2.39 9.37 -13.51
C MET A 133 1.61 8.13 -13.94
N GLU A 134 2.11 7.44 -14.95
CA GLU A 134 1.61 6.10 -15.28
C GLU A 134 1.70 5.18 -14.05
N LEU A 135 0.70 4.31 -13.87
CA LEU A 135 0.64 3.42 -12.69
C LEU A 135 1.90 2.56 -12.54
N LYS A 136 2.48 2.11 -13.66
CA LYS A 136 3.73 1.33 -13.67
C LYS A 136 4.93 2.14 -13.17
N ASP A 137 5.00 3.41 -13.52
CA ASP A 137 6.07 4.30 -13.06
C ASP A 137 5.89 4.64 -11.58
N SER A 138 4.67 4.92 -11.13
CA SER A 138 4.36 5.09 -9.71
C SER A 138 4.80 3.89 -8.87
N LEU A 139 4.61 2.66 -9.38
CA LEU A 139 5.07 1.43 -8.74
C LEU A 139 6.60 1.28 -8.71
N ARG A 140 7.29 1.74 -9.76
CA ARG A 140 8.77 1.77 -9.77
C ARG A 140 9.32 2.73 -8.73
N TYR A 141 8.72 3.93 -8.61
CA TYR A 141 9.09 4.91 -7.59
C TYR A 141 8.84 4.36 -6.17
N ALA A 142 7.69 3.74 -5.95
CA ALA A 142 7.35 3.10 -4.67
C ALA A 142 8.34 2.00 -4.28
N ALA A 143 8.71 1.12 -5.22
CA ALA A 143 9.67 0.05 -5.00
C ALA A 143 11.07 0.60 -4.72
N ALA A 144 11.53 1.63 -5.47
CA ALA A 144 12.83 2.25 -5.26
C ALA A 144 12.91 2.93 -3.89
N ALA A 145 11.91 3.73 -3.52
CA ALA A 145 11.85 4.40 -2.23
C ALA A 145 11.89 3.38 -1.06
N SER A 146 11.11 2.31 -1.16
CA SER A 146 11.13 1.23 -0.18
C SER A 146 12.50 0.56 -0.08
N SER A 147 13.16 0.27 -1.20
CA SER A 147 14.48 -0.38 -1.24
C SER A 147 15.58 0.50 -0.64
N ILE A 148 15.56 1.80 -0.88
CA ILE A 148 16.46 2.77 -0.24
C ILE A 148 16.25 2.76 1.26
N THR A 149 15.00 2.87 1.72
CA THR A 149 14.66 2.94 3.14
C THR A 149 15.11 1.70 3.92
N ILE A 150 14.88 0.48 3.37
CA ILE A 150 15.28 -0.76 4.06
C ILE A 150 16.78 -1.01 4.06
N SER A 151 17.54 -0.32 3.21
CA SER A 151 19.00 -0.35 3.17
C SER A 151 19.64 0.62 4.16
N GLY A 152 18.85 1.46 4.82
CA GLY A 152 19.30 2.42 5.82
C GLY A 152 19.16 1.92 7.25
N HIS A 153 19.78 2.65 8.19
CA HIS A 153 19.77 2.31 9.62
C HIS A 153 18.59 2.93 10.39
N SER A 154 17.95 3.97 9.83
CA SER A 154 16.84 4.70 10.44
C SER A 154 15.58 4.57 9.61
N CYS A 155 14.43 4.72 10.24
CA CYS A 155 13.14 4.80 9.53
C CYS A 155 13.03 6.18 8.84
N SER A 156 12.92 7.24 9.62
CA SER A 156 12.65 8.60 9.11
C SER A 156 13.84 9.21 8.37
N ASP A 157 15.06 9.06 8.90
CA ASP A 157 16.26 9.65 8.29
C ASP A 157 16.71 8.91 7.02
N SER A 158 16.17 7.70 6.79
CA SER A 158 16.45 6.90 5.59
C SER A 158 15.36 7.06 4.51
N MET A 159 14.35 7.90 4.74
CA MET A 159 13.37 8.24 3.70
C MET A 159 14.06 9.02 2.59
N PRO A 160 13.97 8.55 1.33
CA PRO A 160 14.69 9.19 0.23
C PRO A 160 14.02 10.48 -0.22
N THR A 161 14.84 11.39 -0.76
CA THR A 161 14.37 12.52 -1.57
C THR A 161 13.96 12.01 -2.97
N LEU A 162 13.23 12.85 -3.71
CA LEU A 162 12.87 12.54 -5.11
C LEU A 162 14.11 12.28 -5.96
N GLU A 163 15.14 13.14 -5.85
CA GLU A 163 16.40 13.01 -6.59
C GLU A 163 17.10 11.67 -6.29
N GLN A 164 17.09 11.22 -5.03
CA GLN A 164 17.63 9.92 -4.64
C GLN A 164 16.84 8.75 -5.24
N VAL A 165 15.51 8.86 -5.31
CA VAL A 165 14.66 7.85 -5.94
C VAL A 165 14.95 7.77 -7.43
N GLU A 166 15.05 8.90 -8.13
CA GLU A 166 15.33 8.97 -9.57
C GLU A 166 16.72 8.42 -9.91
N ASP A 167 17.74 8.80 -9.13
CA ASP A 167 19.10 8.27 -9.26
C ASP A 167 19.12 6.75 -9.02
N TYR A 168 18.41 6.28 -8.02
CA TYR A 168 18.32 4.86 -7.70
C TYR A 168 17.68 4.06 -8.85
N ILE A 169 16.59 4.57 -9.41
CA ILE A 169 15.90 3.98 -10.57
C ILE A 169 16.83 3.90 -11.79
N ALA A 170 17.67 4.93 -11.99
CA ALA A 170 18.57 4.99 -13.14
C ALA A 170 19.74 3.97 -13.05
N HIS A 171 20.14 3.57 -11.84
CA HIS A 171 21.35 2.76 -11.62
C HIS A 171 21.08 1.34 -11.10
N HIS A 172 19.81 0.97 -10.84
CA HIS A 172 19.47 -0.35 -10.31
C HIS A 172 18.48 -1.07 -11.21
N GLU A 173 18.56 -2.40 -11.22
CA GLU A 173 17.69 -3.25 -11.99
C GLU A 173 16.33 -3.42 -11.30
N TYR A 174 15.26 -3.13 -12.03
CA TYR A 174 13.89 -3.39 -11.59
C TYR A 174 13.46 -4.80 -12.00
N VAL A 175 13.16 -5.61 -11.03
CA VAL A 175 12.80 -7.02 -11.22
C VAL A 175 11.31 -7.22 -10.99
N LEU A 176 10.61 -7.65 -12.01
CA LEU A 176 9.23 -8.12 -11.86
C LEU A 176 9.23 -9.51 -11.21
N PRO A 177 8.30 -9.80 -10.29
CA PRO A 177 8.18 -11.15 -9.75
C PRO A 177 7.79 -12.12 -10.87
N ASP A 178 8.28 -13.35 -10.75
CA ASP A 178 7.84 -14.42 -11.65
C ASP A 178 6.32 -14.52 -11.58
N THR A 179 5.68 -14.38 -12.73
CA THR A 179 4.23 -14.56 -12.81
C THR A 179 3.96 -16.06 -12.65
N PRO A 180 3.15 -16.49 -11.66
CA PRO A 180 2.82 -17.90 -11.53
C PRO A 180 2.01 -18.42 -12.70
#